data_b18090f19b186110cab9e6e91bf4c064
#
_entry.id   b18090f19b186110cab9e6e91bf4c064
#
_cell.length_a   1.000
_cell.length_b   1.000
_cell.length_c   1.000
_cell.angle_alpha   90.00
_cell.angle_beta   90.00
_cell.angle_gamma   90.00
#
_symmetry.space_group_name_H-M   'P 1'
#
loop_
_entity.id
_entity.type
_entity.pdbx_description
1 polymer ?
#
loop_
_entity_poly.entity_id
_entity_poly.type
_entity_poly.pdbx_seq_one_letter_code
_entity_poly.pdbx_strand_id
1 'polypeptide(L)'
;MLLHKWLTSFGRYMMLMGRVFSRPERMRMFLKQYVTEMTQLGINSIGIVLIISFFIGAVICIQMKLNIQSPWMPRWVAGYTTREILLLEFSSSIMCLILAGKVGSNIASELGTMRVTQQIDALEIMGINSACYLILPKIIGMLTIMPFLVIFSSATGIIGAYGTAYLGHIITPDDLTQGLQHAFIPWFVWMSIIKSQFFAFIISSVPAFCGYTVEGGSVNVGKASTDAVVTSSVLILFSDVFLTQLLS
;
A
#
# COMPACT_ATOMS: atom_id res chain seq x y z
N MET A 1 15.60 -16.32 -23.32
CA MET A 1 15.60 -14.88 -23.59
C MET A 1 14.82 -14.08 -22.52
N LEU A 2 13.63 -14.49 -22.11
CA LEU A 2 12.83 -13.83 -21.05
C LEU A 2 13.53 -13.88 -19.68
N LEU A 3 14.03 -15.02 -19.27
CA LEU A 3 14.71 -15.19 -17.96
C LEU A 3 15.93 -14.28 -17.81
N HIS A 4 16.70 -14.09 -18.89
CA HIS A 4 17.85 -13.20 -18.89
C HIS A 4 17.46 -11.72 -18.72
N LYS A 5 16.33 -11.29 -19.32
CA LYS A 5 15.81 -9.93 -19.14
C LYS A 5 15.37 -9.68 -17.70
N TRP A 6 14.71 -10.67 -17.08
CA TRP A 6 14.30 -10.59 -15.67
C TRP A 6 15.48 -10.51 -14.72
N LEU A 7 16.51 -11.33 -14.92
CA LEU A 7 17.73 -11.32 -14.12
C LEU A 7 18.49 -9.98 -14.24
N THR A 8 18.59 -9.44 -15.47
CA THR A 8 19.24 -8.13 -15.67
C THR A 8 18.45 -6.98 -15.06
N SER A 9 17.11 -7.00 -15.14
CA SER A 9 16.26 -5.99 -14.50
C SER A 9 16.37 -6.08 -12.97
N PHE A 10 16.36 -7.28 -12.41
CA PHE A 10 16.55 -7.50 -10.99
C PHE A 10 17.94 -7.02 -10.50
N GLY A 11 19.00 -7.32 -11.27
CA GLY A 11 20.35 -6.84 -10.97
C GLY A 11 20.44 -5.30 -10.98
N ARG A 12 19.81 -4.64 -11.96
CA ARG A 12 19.73 -3.17 -12.02
C ARG A 12 18.95 -2.60 -10.84
N TYR A 13 17.84 -3.24 -10.45
CA TYR A 13 17.06 -2.85 -9.29
C TYR A 13 17.90 -2.92 -8.00
N MET A 14 18.61 -4.02 -7.77
CA MET A 14 19.46 -4.19 -6.59
C MET A 14 20.60 -3.17 -6.56
N MET A 15 21.23 -2.88 -7.70
CA MET A 15 22.27 -1.84 -7.78
C MET A 15 21.70 -0.45 -7.50
N LEU A 16 20.50 -0.13 -7.98
CA LEU A 16 19.84 1.15 -7.69
C LEU A 16 19.52 1.25 -6.20
N MET A 17 18.95 0.20 -5.59
CA MET A 17 18.66 0.19 -4.15
C MET A 17 19.93 0.35 -3.31
N GLY A 18 21.04 -0.24 -3.72
CA GLY A 18 22.34 -0.02 -3.07
C GLY A 18 22.78 1.45 -3.08
N ARG A 19 22.52 2.19 -4.18
CA ARG A 19 22.77 3.65 -4.25
C ARG A 19 21.77 4.47 -3.42
N VAL A 20 20.51 4.04 -3.37
CA VAL A 20 19.44 4.70 -2.60
C VAL A 20 19.76 4.70 -1.10
N PHE A 21 20.23 3.58 -0.55
CA PHE A 21 20.55 3.45 0.87
C PHE A 21 21.93 4.00 1.27
N SER A 22 22.58 4.77 0.39
CA SER A 22 23.77 5.53 0.76
C SER A 22 23.43 6.69 1.72
N ARG A 23 24.44 7.23 2.41
CA ARG A 23 24.22 8.34 3.35
C ARG A 23 23.81 9.61 2.62
N PRO A 24 22.71 10.28 3.05
CA PRO A 24 22.31 11.56 2.48
C PRO A 24 23.36 12.64 2.80
N GLU A 25 23.75 13.41 1.79
CA GLU A 25 24.81 14.42 1.93
C GLU A 25 24.40 15.59 2.83
N ARG A 26 23.10 15.96 2.85
CA ARG A 26 22.56 17.08 3.64
C ARG A 26 21.26 16.66 4.35
N MET A 27 21.37 16.32 5.61
CA MET A 27 20.24 15.86 6.45
C MET A 27 19.07 16.86 6.49
N ARG A 28 19.35 18.17 6.52
CA ARG A 28 18.26 19.18 6.56
C ARG A 28 17.41 19.20 5.28
N MET A 29 18.02 19.02 4.11
CA MET A 29 17.30 18.92 2.85
C MET A 29 16.51 17.62 2.76
N PHE A 30 17.10 16.53 3.19
CA PHE A 30 16.45 15.24 3.28
C PHE A 30 15.17 15.29 4.15
N LEU A 31 15.25 15.85 5.35
CA LEU A 31 14.10 15.99 6.25
C LEU A 31 12.97 16.82 5.64
N LYS A 32 13.32 17.93 4.96
CA LYS A 32 12.31 18.75 4.28
C LYS A 32 11.61 17.95 3.17
N GLN A 33 12.35 17.23 2.37
CA GLN A 33 11.81 16.43 1.28
C GLN A 33 11.01 15.24 1.81
N TYR A 34 11.47 14.57 2.86
CA TYR A 34 10.75 13.51 3.55
C TYR A 34 9.36 13.96 4.01
N VAL A 35 9.24 15.12 4.68
CA VAL A 35 7.94 15.65 5.12
C VAL A 35 7.04 15.98 3.93
N THR A 36 7.60 16.53 2.85
CA THR A 36 6.84 16.82 1.62
C THR A 36 6.31 15.54 0.99
N GLU A 37 7.16 14.51 0.84
CA GLU A 37 6.77 13.22 0.28
C GLU A 37 5.75 12.48 1.16
N MET A 38 5.94 12.51 2.47
CA MET A 38 4.98 11.95 3.42
C MET A 38 3.59 12.60 3.26
N THR A 39 3.54 13.91 3.02
CA THR A 39 2.30 14.63 2.79
C THR A 39 1.70 14.28 1.43
N GLN A 40 2.49 14.31 0.36
CA GLN A 40 2.00 14.08 -1.00
C GLN A 40 1.54 12.63 -1.23
N LEU A 41 2.32 11.67 -0.78
CA LEU A 41 2.05 10.25 -1.02
C LEU A 41 1.09 9.66 0.02
N GLY A 42 1.23 10.07 1.29
CA GLY A 42 0.47 9.53 2.40
C GLY A 42 -0.79 10.33 2.71
N ILE A 43 -0.65 11.56 3.20
CA ILE A 43 -1.79 12.36 3.70
C ILE A 43 -2.82 12.61 2.60
N ASN A 44 -2.38 12.93 1.38
CA ASN A 44 -3.27 13.10 0.24
C ASN A 44 -3.98 11.80 -0.20
N SER A 45 -3.57 10.66 0.34
CA SER A 45 -4.21 9.37 0.09
C SER A 45 -5.23 8.97 1.16
N ILE A 46 -5.26 9.67 2.31
CA ILE A 46 -6.19 9.35 3.40
C ILE A 46 -7.64 9.40 2.92
N GLY A 47 -8.04 10.42 2.18
CA GLY A 47 -9.43 10.59 1.73
C GLY A 47 -9.94 9.39 0.92
N ILE A 48 -9.16 8.92 -0.05
CA ILE A 48 -9.55 7.76 -0.86
C ILE A 48 -9.55 6.46 -0.05
N VAL A 49 -8.59 6.30 0.88
CA VAL A 49 -8.53 5.14 1.79
C VAL A 49 -9.77 5.09 2.65
N LEU A 50 -10.17 6.19 3.29
CA LEU A 50 -11.35 6.26 4.15
C LEU A 50 -12.63 5.91 3.40
N ILE A 51 -12.85 6.52 2.22
CA ILE A 51 -14.04 6.28 1.41
C ILE A 51 -14.13 4.80 1.00
N ILE A 52 -13.06 4.26 0.45
CA ILE A 52 -13.04 2.87 -0.02
C ILE A 52 -13.22 1.90 1.16
N SER A 53 -12.53 2.13 2.27
CA SER A 53 -12.63 1.26 3.46
C SER A 53 -14.03 1.26 4.06
N PHE A 54 -14.71 2.42 4.09
CA PHE A 54 -16.08 2.52 4.55
C PHE A 54 -17.03 1.65 3.73
N PHE A 55 -17.02 1.81 2.41
CA PHE A 55 -17.90 1.05 1.53
C PHE A 55 -17.60 -0.45 1.51
N ILE A 56 -16.35 -0.81 1.53
CA ILE A 56 -15.99 -2.24 1.54
C ILE A 56 -16.31 -2.88 2.89
N GLY A 57 -16.09 -2.20 4.01
CA GLY A 57 -16.53 -2.68 5.32
C GLY A 57 -18.04 -2.95 5.35
N ALA A 58 -18.82 -2.04 4.77
CA ALA A 58 -20.26 -2.21 4.59
C ALA A 58 -20.61 -3.45 3.73
N VAL A 59 -19.96 -3.60 2.58
CA VAL A 59 -20.19 -4.72 1.65
C VAL A 59 -19.81 -6.06 2.27
N ILE A 60 -18.64 -6.14 2.93
CA ILE A 60 -18.20 -7.37 3.60
C ILE A 60 -19.21 -7.79 4.68
N CYS A 61 -19.71 -6.84 5.48
CA CYS A 61 -20.70 -7.12 6.52
C CYS A 61 -21.98 -7.69 5.94
N ILE A 62 -22.51 -7.11 4.84
CA ILE A 62 -23.69 -7.61 4.15
C ILE A 62 -23.44 -9.03 3.59
N GLN A 63 -22.30 -9.23 2.94
CA GLN A 63 -21.94 -10.49 2.31
C GLN A 63 -21.75 -11.62 3.33
N MET A 64 -21.12 -11.33 4.47
CA MET A 64 -20.97 -12.31 5.54
C MET A 64 -22.32 -12.70 6.13
N LYS A 65 -23.24 -11.75 6.31
CA LYS A 65 -24.59 -12.06 6.76
C LYS A 65 -25.36 -12.94 5.79
N LEU A 66 -25.24 -12.69 4.48
CA LEU A 66 -25.90 -13.50 3.44
C LEU A 66 -25.31 -14.90 3.35
N ASN A 67 -24.01 -15.06 3.56
CA ASN A 67 -23.35 -16.36 3.54
C ASN A 67 -23.63 -17.21 4.79
N ILE A 68 -23.85 -16.56 5.93
CA ILE A 68 -24.10 -17.22 7.22
C ILE A 68 -25.61 -17.23 7.53
N GLN A 69 -26.39 -17.95 6.74
CA GLN A 69 -27.84 -18.11 6.93
C GLN A 69 -28.23 -19.43 7.60
N SER A 70 -27.25 -20.24 7.98
CA SER A 70 -27.51 -21.54 8.60
C SER A 70 -28.17 -21.36 9.99
N PRO A 71 -29.29 -22.05 10.29
CA PRO A 71 -29.94 -22.01 11.60
C PRO A 71 -29.07 -22.46 12.77
N TRP A 72 -28.02 -23.24 12.46
CA TRP A 72 -27.08 -23.78 13.44
C TRP A 72 -25.96 -22.80 13.83
N MET A 73 -25.77 -21.71 13.09
CA MET A 73 -24.73 -20.73 13.37
C MET A 73 -25.26 -19.55 14.19
N PRO A 74 -24.56 -19.17 15.27
CA PRO A 74 -24.91 -17.97 16.05
C PRO A 74 -24.85 -16.71 15.19
N ARG A 75 -25.74 -15.75 15.40
CA ARG A 75 -25.84 -14.53 14.61
C ARG A 75 -24.61 -13.63 14.69
N TRP A 76 -23.88 -13.64 15.80
CA TRP A 76 -22.67 -12.87 16.01
C TRP A 76 -21.48 -13.32 15.12
N VAL A 77 -21.53 -14.53 14.53
CA VAL A 77 -20.44 -15.04 13.66
C VAL A 77 -20.21 -14.14 12.45
N ALA A 78 -21.25 -13.51 11.91
CA ALA A 78 -21.11 -12.56 10.79
C ALA A 78 -20.25 -11.33 11.18
N GLY A 79 -20.43 -10.80 12.38
CA GLY A 79 -19.57 -9.72 12.90
C GLY A 79 -18.13 -10.15 13.12
N TYR A 80 -17.93 -11.35 13.67
CA TYR A 80 -16.61 -11.95 13.88
C TYR A 80 -15.85 -12.11 12.56
N THR A 81 -16.45 -12.75 11.56
CA THR A 81 -15.82 -12.96 10.25
C THR A 81 -15.58 -11.65 9.50
N THR A 82 -16.47 -10.66 9.62
CA THR A 82 -16.28 -9.32 9.06
C THR A 82 -15.02 -8.67 9.63
N ARG A 83 -14.82 -8.71 10.95
CA ARG A 83 -13.61 -8.20 11.59
C ARG A 83 -12.34 -8.90 11.09
N GLU A 84 -12.35 -10.24 11.06
CA GLU A 84 -11.20 -11.04 10.63
C GLU A 84 -10.78 -10.65 9.19
N ILE A 85 -11.72 -10.61 8.25
CA ILE A 85 -11.44 -10.23 6.86
C ILE A 85 -10.94 -8.79 6.76
N LEU A 86 -11.55 -7.86 7.51
CA LEU A 86 -11.12 -6.46 7.50
C LEU A 86 -9.70 -6.29 8.04
N LEU A 87 -9.35 -6.95 9.13
CA LEU A 87 -8.03 -6.81 9.74
C LEU A 87 -6.95 -7.55 8.98
N LEU A 88 -7.18 -8.82 8.60
CA LEU A 88 -6.13 -9.66 8.05
C LEU A 88 -5.84 -9.39 6.58
N GLU A 89 -6.88 -9.12 5.78
CA GLU A 89 -6.72 -9.02 4.33
C GLU A 89 -7.03 -7.63 3.80
N PHE A 90 -8.19 -7.05 4.18
CA PHE A 90 -8.64 -5.84 3.52
C PHE A 90 -7.75 -4.63 3.85
N SER A 91 -7.52 -4.36 5.14
CA SER A 91 -6.78 -3.17 5.55
C SER A 91 -5.28 -3.22 5.20
N SER A 92 -4.71 -4.42 5.05
CA SER A 92 -3.31 -4.58 4.65
C SER A 92 -3.16 -4.75 3.13
N SER A 93 -3.74 -5.81 2.55
CA SER A 93 -3.44 -6.26 1.19
C SER A 93 -4.22 -5.49 0.14
N ILE A 94 -5.56 -5.44 0.26
CA ILE A 94 -6.40 -4.79 -0.76
C ILE A 94 -6.19 -3.28 -0.77
N MET A 95 -6.07 -2.65 0.41
CA MET A 95 -5.78 -1.23 0.50
C MET A 95 -4.43 -0.90 -0.14
N CYS A 96 -3.40 -1.74 0.07
CA CYS A 96 -2.09 -1.56 -0.55
C CYS A 96 -2.12 -1.71 -2.07
N LEU A 97 -2.97 -2.59 -2.63
CA LEU A 97 -3.17 -2.67 -4.09
C LEU A 97 -3.76 -1.37 -4.66
N ILE A 98 -4.73 -0.78 -3.98
CA ILE A 98 -5.32 0.50 -4.40
C ILE A 98 -4.27 1.62 -4.34
N LEU A 99 -3.46 1.64 -3.27
CA LEU A 99 -2.37 2.59 -3.13
C LEU A 99 -1.25 2.36 -4.14
N ALA A 100 -0.97 1.12 -4.54
CA ALA A 100 -0.04 0.84 -5.63
C ALA A 100 -0.48 1.51 -6.93
N GLY A 101 -1.78 1.53 -7.22
CA GLY A 101 -2.34 2.27 -8.36
C GLY A 101 -2.11 3.78 -8.24
N LYS A 102 -2.47 4.39 -7.12
CA LYS A 102 -2.39 5.85 -6.93
C LYS A 102 -0.97 6.33 -6.68
N VAL A 103 -0.31 5.77 -5.67
CA VAL A 103 1.01 6.22 -5.22
C VAL A 103 2.10 5.72 -6.17
N GLY A 104 2.01 4.45 -6.58
CA GLY A 104 2.98 3.86 -7.51
C GLY A 104 3.00 4.56 -8.85
N SER A 105 1.82 4.85 -9.45
CA SER A 105 1.74 5.60 -10.70
C SER A 105 2.31 7.02 -10.55
N ASN A 106 2.03 7.69 -9.43
CA ASN A 106 2.54 9.04 -9.17
C ASN A 106 4.07 9.05 -9.06
N ILE A 107 4.66 8.14 -8.28
CA ILE A 107 6.13 8.02 -8.14
C ILE A 107 6.79 7.73 -9.49
N ALA A 108 6.27 6.75 -10.25
CA ALA A 108 6.84 6.38 -11.53
C ALA A 108 6.72 7.51 -12.56
N SER A 109 5.60 8.21 -12.60
CA SER A 109 5.35 9.33 -13.50
C SER A 109 6.23 10.55 -13.16
N GLU A 110 6.37 10.89 -11.88
CA GLU A 110 7.21 11.99 -11.42
C GLU A 110 8.69 11.74 -11.75
N LEU A 111 9.25 10.62 -11.32
CA LEU A 111 10.65 10.27 -11.60
C LEU A 111 10.91 10.07 -13.09
N GLY A 112 9.96 9.48 -13.82
CA GLY A 112 10.03 9.33 -15.27
C GLY A 112 10.06 10.68 -16.00
N THR A 113 9.25 11.65 -15.55
CA THR A 113 9.28 13.01 -16.09
C THR A 113 10.61 13.69 -15.79
N MET A 114 11.13 13.59 -14.56
CA MET A 114 12.44 14.12 -14.19
C MET A 114 13.58 13.49 -15.00
N ARG A 115 13.45 12.21 -15.37
CA ARG A 115 14.43 11.51 -16.23
C ARG A 115 14.41 12.02 -17.65
N VAL A 116 13.22 12.13 -18.27
CA VAL A 116 13.06 12.59 -19.66
C VAL A 116 13.46 14.05 -19.82
N THR A 117 13.22 14.89 -18.79
CA THR A 117 13.63 16.31 -18.78
C THR A 117 15.08 16.53 -18.32
N GLN A 118 15.87 15.45 -18.18
CA GLN A 118 17.29 15.48 -17.79
C GLN A 118 17.59 16.12 -16.43
N GLN A 119 16.57 16.27 -15.56
CA GLN A 119 16.77 16.79 -14.21
C GLN A 119 17.61 15.85 -13.34
N ILE A 120 17.46 14.54 -13.53
CA ILE A 120 18.26 13.51 -12.82
C ILE A 120 19.73 13.62 -13.24
N ASP A 121 19.99 13.77 -14.55
CA ASP A 121 21.35 13.90 -15.05
C ASP A 121 22.00 15.22 -14.60
N ALA A 122 21.23 16.30 -14.50
CA ALA A 122 21.71 17.56 -13.93
C ALA A 122 22.15 17.42 -12.46
N LEU A 123 21.40 16.65 -11.65
CA LEU A 123 21.78 16.35 -10.26
C LEU A 123 23.10 15.56 -10.19
N GLU A 124 23.29 14.59 -11.08
CA GLU A 124 24.51 13.78 -11.12
C GLU A 124 25.73 14.58 -11.57
N ILE A 125 25.56 15.51 -12.52
CA ILE A 125 26.64 16.44 -12.92
C ILE A 125 27.04 17.38 -11.78
N MET A 126 26.09 17.77 -10.92
CA MET A 126 26.38 18.55 -9.72
C MET A 126 27.04 17.71 -8.59
N GLY A 127 27.32 16.42 -8.81
CA GLY A 127 27.92 15.53 -7.82
C GLY A 127 26.96 14.99 -6.76
N ILE A 128 25.65 15.24 -6.91
CA ILE A 128 24.63 14.76 -5.97
C ILE A 128 24.20 13.34 -6.35
N ASN A 129 24.15 12.42 -5.38
CA ASN A 129 23.58 11.11 -5.60
C ASN A 129 22.05 11.22 -5.81
N SER A 130 21.63 11.30 -7.08
CA SER A 130 20.24 11.50 -7.48
C SER A 130 19.29 10.40 -6.94
N ALA A 131 19.77 9.14 -6.90
CA ALA A 131 18.98 8.02 -6.39
C ALA A 131 18.68 8.17 -4.88
N CYS A 132 19.69 8.50 -4.06
CA CYS A 132 19.48 8.74 -2.64
C CYS A 132 18.62 9.98 -2.39
N TYR A 133 18.82 11.04 -3.17
CA TYR A 133 18.12 12.30 -2.97
C TYR A 133 16.62 12.22 -3.32
N LEU A 134 16.25 11.52 -4.40
CA LEU A 134 14.88 11.48 -4.90
C LEU A 134 14.08 10.27 -4.37
N ILE A 135 14.72 9.10 -4.23
CA ILE A 135 13.98 7.85 -3.93
C ILE A 135 13.91 7.58 -2.43
N LEU A 136 14.98 7.81 -1.69
CA LEU A 136 15.03 7.49 -0.24
C LEU A 136 13.94 8.20 0.58
N PRO A 137 13.67 9.51 0.37
CA PRO A 137 12.59 10.20 1.11
C PRO A 137 11.22 9.61 0.81
N LYS A 138 10.95 9.16 -0.43
CA LYS A 138 9.70 8.51 -0.84
C LYS A 138 9.51 7.17 -0.12
N ILE A 139 10.56 6.34 -0.08
CA ILE A 139 10.51 5.04 0.61
C ILE A 139 10.25 5.24 2.11
N ILE A 140 11.03 6.09 2.78
CA ILE A 140 10.87 6.31 4.23
C ILE A 140 9.54 7.00 4.52
N GLY A 141 9.09 7.94 3.67
CA GLY A 141 7.79 8.58 3.77
C GLY A 141 6.65 7.58 3.75
N MET A 142 6.67 6.63 2.79
CA MET A 142 5.66 5.58 2.70
C MET A 142 5.72 4.61 3.88
N LEU A 143 6.90 4.16 4.29
CA LEU A 143 7.07 3.28 5.44
C LEU A 143 6.52 3.89 6.74
N THR A 144 6.68 5.19 6.95
CA THR A 144 6.20 5.86 8.16
C THR A 144 4.69 6.11 8.18
N ILE A 145 4.09 6.42 7.02
CA ILE A 145 2.65 6.74 6.96
C ILE A 145 1.77 5.50 6.85
N MET A 146 2.29 4.40 6.31
CA MET A 146 1.52 3.18 6.04
C MET A 146 0.83 2.57 7.28
N PRO A 147 1.46 2.43 8.45
CA PRO A 147 0.79 1.93 9.65
C PRO A 147 -0.45 2.74 10.02
N PHE A 148 -0.37 4.06 9.90
CA PHE A 148 -1.51 4.95 10.17
C PHE A 148 -2.63 4.74 9.16
N LEU A 149 -2.31 4.60 7.88
CA LEU A 149 -3.31 4.33 6.84
C LEU A 149 -4.03 3.00 7.07
N VAL A 150 -3.32 1.95 7.50
CA VAL A 150 -3.90 0.65 7.83
C VAL A 150 -4.85 0.74 9.03
N ILE A 151 -4.44 1.45 10.09
CA ILE A 151 -5.29 1.66 11.28
C ILE A 151 -6.54 2.46 10.89
N PHE A 152 -6.41 3.52 10.13
CA PHE A 152 -7.56 4.29 9.65
C PHE A 152 -8.46 3.48 8.73
N SER A 153 -7.89 2.65 7.85
CA SER A 153 -8.64 1.75 6.98
C SER A 153 -9.46 0.75 7.78
N SER A 154 -8.86 0.07 8.74
CA SER A 154 -9.56 -0.91 9.58
C SER A 154 -10.65 -0.27 10.44
N ALA A 155 -10.37 0.86 11.07
CA ALA A 155 -11.35 1.60 11.87
C ALA A 155 -12.54 2.07 11.03
N THR A 156 -12.26 2.64 9.85
CA THR A 156 -13.32 3.13 8.94
C THR A 156 -14.11 1.98 8.33
N GLY A 157 -13.48 0.84 8.04
CA GLY A 157 -14.17 -0.38 7.60
C GLY A 157 -15.16 -0.90 8.65
N ILE A 158 -14.78 -0.89 9.93
CA ILE A 158 -15.67 -1.25 11.03
C ILE A 158 -16.83 -0.24 11.14
N ILE A 159 -16.58 1.06 11.00
CA ILE A 159 -17.63 2.10 10.97
C ILE A 159 -18.59 1.83 9.79
N GLY A 160 -18.08 1.45 8.62
CA GLY A 160 -18.90 1.04 7.48
C GLY A 160 -19.80 -0.17 7.77
N ALA A 161 -19.27 -1.18 8.47
CA ALA A 161 -20.05 -2.33 8.92
C ALA A 161 -21.18 -1.91 9.89
N TYR A 162 -20.91 -1.01 10.83
CA TYR A 162 -21.97 -0.43 11.68
C TYR A 162 -22.99 0.37 10.89
N GLY A 163 -22.57 1.08 9.84
CA GLY A 163 -23.48 1.78 8.93
C GLY A 163 -24.54 0.85 8.34
N THR A 164 -24.18 -0.39 7.96
CA THR A 164 -25.13 -1.38 7.46
C THR A 164 -26.07 -1.95 8.53
N ALA A 165 -25.59 -2.05 9.77
CA ALA A 165 -26.41 -2.51 10.88
C ALA A 165 -27.49 -1.48 11.24
N TYR A 166 -27.15 -0.19 11.29
CA TYR A 166 -28.11 0.87 11.64
C TYR A 166 -29.02 1.30 10.50
N LEU A 167 -28.48 1.44 9.28
CA LEU A 167 -29.25 1.94 8.13
C LEU A 167 -29.94 0.82 7.36
N GLY A 168 -29.29 -0.34 7.23
CA GLY A 168 -29.79 -1.46 6.45
C GLY A 168 -30.65 -2.45 7.24
N HIS A 169 -30.63 -2.41 8.57
CA HIS A 169 -31.30 -3.37 9.46
C HIS A 169 -31.00 -4.86 9.10
N ILE A 170 -29.88 -5.10 8.45
CA ILE A 170 -29.47 -6.42 7.96
C ILE A 170 -28.95 -7.29 9.10
N ILE A 171 -28.21 -6.69 10.01
CA ILE A 171 -27.68 -7.29 11.24
C ILE A 171 -28.08 -6.40 12.40
N THR A 172 -28.44 -7.00 13.55
CA THR A 172 -28.67 -6.19 14.74
C THR A 172 -27.34 -5.59 15.24
N PRO A 173 -27.31 -4.32 15.67
CA PRO A 173 -26.08 -3.71 16.19
C PRO A 173 -25.45 -4.50 17.35
N ASP A 174 -26.30 -5.16 18.16
CA ASP A 174 -25.83 -5.98 19.30
C ASP A 174 -25.11 -7.25 18.80
N ASP A 175 -25.65 -7.96 17.81
CA ASP A 175 -25.01 -9.15 17.22
C ASP A 175 -23.67 -8.76 16.56
N LEU A 176 -23.62 -7.61 15.89
CA LEU A 176 -22.38 -7.09 15.28
C LEU A 176 -21.35 -6.76 16.36
N THR A 177 -21.75 -6.06 17.43
CA THR A 177 -20.85 -5.67 18.53
C THR A 177 -20.31 -6.90 19.25
N GLN A 178 -21.17 -7.88 19.53
CA GLN A 178 -20.76 -9.15 20.13
C GLN A 178 -19.76 -9.89 19.25
N GLY A 179 -19.99 -9.93 17.93
CA GLY A 179 -19.08 -10.55 16.97
C GLY A 179 -17.73 -9.84 16.91
N LEU A 180 -17.71 -8.51 16.86
CA LEU A 180 -16.48 -7.73 16.81
C LEU A 180 -15.62 -7.89 18.07
N GLN A 181 -16.25 -8.10 19.25
CA GLN A 181 -15.55 -8.28 20.53
C GLN A 181 -15.19 -9.73 20.82
N HIS A 182 -15.89 -10.71 20.18
CA HIS A 182 -15.69 -12.12 20.48
C HIS A 182 -14.29 -12.58 20.07
N ALA A 183 -13.57 -13.21 21.01
CA ALA A 183 -12.24 -13.77 20.79
C ALA A 183 -11.28 -12.83 20.02
N PHE A 184 -11.16 -11.57 20.48
CA PHE A 184 -10.24 -10.62 19.85
C PHE A 184 -8.79 -11.03 20.06
N ILE A 185 -8.04 -11.24 18.97
CA ILE A 185 -6.63 -11.59 18.98
C ILE A 185 -5.82 -10.35 18.59
N PRO A 186 -5.10 -9.69 19.52
CA PRO A 186 -4.31 -8.49 19.22
C PRO A 186 -3.22 -8.72 18.16
N TRP A 187 -2.76 -9.96 18.01
CA TRP A 187 -1.76 -10.34 17.03
C TRP A 187 -2.18 -10.02 15.60
N PHE A 188 -3.45 -10.12 15.26
CA PHE A 188 -3.95 -9.83 13.91
C PHE A 188 -3.74 -8.37 13.48
N VAL A 189 -3.82 -7.44 14.43
CA VAL A 189 -3.49 -6.02 14.16
C VAL A 189 -2.01 -5.84 13.88
N TRP A 190 -1.14 -6.49 14.66
CA TRP A 190 0.29 -6.46 14.40
C TRP A 190 0.66 -7.10 13.08
N MET A 191 0.04 -8.22 12.74
CA MET A 191 0.21 -8.92 11.48
C MET A 191 -0.12 -8.00 10.28
N SER A 192 -1.25 -7.29 10.33
CA SER A 192 -1.63 -6.35 9.27
C SER A 192 -0.64 -5.19 9.13
N ILE A 193 -0.12 -4.67 10.24
CA ILE A 193 0.90 -3.61 10.24
C ILE A 193 2.21 -4.13 9.64
N ILE A 194 2.68 -5.31 10.03
CA ILE A 194 3.91 -5.90 9.50
C ILE A 194 3.77 -6.14 7.98
N LYS A 195 2.68 -6.76 7.53
CA LYS A 195 2.39 -6.96 6.10
C LYS A 195 2.44 -5.63 5.34
N SER A 196 1.79 -4.60 5.87
CA SER A 196 1.74 -3.30 5.23
C SER A 196 3.10 -2.62 5.09
N GLN A 197 4.05 -2.87 6.00
CA GLN A 197 5.42 -2.35 5.88
C GLN A 197 6.15 -2.93 4.67
N PHE A 198 6.03 -4.25 4.46
CA PHE A 198 6.60 -4.89 3.27
C PHE A 198 5.97 -4.35 1.98
N PHE A 199 4.64 -4.17 1.98
CA PHE A 199 3.94 -3.63 0.81
C PHE A 199 4.29 -2.15 0.57
N ALA A 200 4.45 -1.34 1.61
CA ALA A 200 4.90 0.05 1.50
C ALA A 200 6.28 0.14 0.80
N PHE A 201 7.18 -0.76 1.16
CA PHE A 201 8.48 -0.84 0.49
C PHE A 201 8.34 -1.21 -0.99
N ILE A 202 7.49 -2.17 -1.35
CA ILE A 202 7.23 -2.55 -2.74
C ILE A 202 6.61 -1.39 -3.51
N ILE A 203 5.56 -0.73 -2.96
CA ILE A 203 4.83 0.38 -3.58
C ILE A 203 5.73 1.59 -3.85
N SER A 204 6.75 1.80 -3.04
CA SER A 204 7.66 2.94 -3.20
C SER A 204 8.90 2.61 -4.05
N SER A 205 9.51 1.44 -3.86
CA SER A 205 10.78 1.08 -4.49
C SER A 205 10.64 0.63 -5.95
N VAL A 206 9.61 -0.19 -6.26
CA VAL A 206 9.40 -0.73 -7.61
C VAL A 206 8.99 0.35 -8.59
N PRO A 207 8.00 1.22 -8.29
CA PRO A 207 7.67 2.34 -9.16
C PRO A 207 8.81 3.35 -9.31
N ALA A 208 9.58 3.58 -8.23
CA ALA A 208 10.74 4.44 -8.31
C ALA A 208 11.79 3.89 -9.29
N PHE A 209 12.04 2.59 -9.28
CA PHE A 209 12.91 1.95 -10.25
C PHE A 209 12.39 2.09 -11.69
N CYS A 210 11.10 1.81 -11.92
CA CYS A 210 10.49 1.93 -13.24
C CYS A 210 10.59 3.36 -13.77
N GLY A 211 10.27 4.38 -12.97
CA GLY A 211 10.37 5.79 -13.36
C GLY A 211 11.80 6.24 -13.58
N TYR A 212 12.71 5.89 -12.69
CA TYR A 212 14.12 6.29 -12.75
C TYR A 212 14.86 5.73 -13.98
N THR A 213 14.44 4.56 -14.48
CA THR A 213 15.06 3.87 -15.62
C THR A 213 14.36 4.10 -16.96
N VAL A 214 13.40 5.03 -17.03
CA VAL A 214 12.70 5.38 -18.27
C VAL A 214 13.68 5.95 -19.30
N GLU A 215 13.59 5.45 -20.52
CA GLU A 215 14.31 5.95 -21.68
C GLU A 215 13.32 6.44 -22.75
N GLY A 216 13.62 7.56 -23.40
CA GLY A 216 12.83 8.13 -24.49
C GLY A 216 11.95 9.30 -24.07
N GLY A 217 10.75 9.44 -24.62
CA GLY A 217 9.87 10.59 -24.43
C GLY A 217 8.72 10.37 -23.45
N SER A 218 7.84 11.37 -23.35
CA SER A 218 6.69 11.39 -22.43
C SER A 218 5.73 10.19 -22.56
N VAL A 219 5.60 9.62 -23.75
CA VAL A 219 4.79 8.40 -23.97
C VAL A 219 5.34 7.22 -23.18
N ASN A 220 6.68 7.10 -23.09
CA ASN A 220 7.32 6.03 -22.34
C ASN A 220 7.18 6.23 -20.83
N VAL A 221 7.05 7.45 -20.34
CA VAL A 221 6.71 7.74 -18.93
C VAL A 221 5.34 7.15 -18.57
N GLY A 222 4.34 7.34 -19.44
CA GLY A 222 3.01 6.74 -19.23
C GLY A 222 3.04 5.21 -19.22
N LYS A 223 3.82 4.58 -20.13
CA LYS A 223 3.99 3.12 -20.12
C LYS A 223 4.71 2.65 -18.85
N ALA A 224 5.80 3.30 -18.46
CA ALA A 224 6.53 2.96 -17.25
C ALA A 224 5.67 3.09 -15.99
N SER A 225 4.78 4.09 -15.94
CA SER A 225 3.80 4.24 -14.85
C SER A 225 2.83 3.05 -14.77
N THR A 226 2.30 2.62 -15.92
CA THR A 226 1.42 1.44 -15.98
C THR A 226 2.15 0.15 -15.60
N ASP A 227 3.35 -0.06 -16.16
CA ASP A 227 4.19 -1.22 -15.86
C ASP A 227 4.58 -1.27 -14.38
N ALA A 228 4.84 -0.12 -13.78
CA ALA A 228 5.14 0.02 -12.36
C ALA A 228 3.97 -0.44 -11.48
N VAL A 229 2.74 0.00 -11.80
CA VAL A 229 1.54 -0.41 -11.07
C VAL A 229 1.32 -1.92 -11.18
N VAL A 230 1.38 -2.46 -12.40
CA VAL A 230 1.18 -3.90 -12.63
C VAL A 230 2.23 -4.73 -11.89
N THR A 231 3.50 -4.36 -12.03
CA THR A 231 4.61 -5.09 -11.39
C THR A 231 4.52 -5.04 -9.87
N SER A 232 4.25 -3.87 -9.28
CA SER A 232 4.10 -3.75 -7.84
C SER A 232 2.87 -4.51 -7.33
N SER A 233 1.75 -4.48 -8.05
CA SER A 233 0.55 -5.23 -7.67
C SER A 233 0.78 -6.75 -7.66
N VAL A 234 1.46 -7.27 -8.68
CA VAL A 234 1.82 -8.71 -8.73
C VAL A 234 2.76 -9.08 -7.59
N LEU A 235 3.75 -8.24 -7.29
CA LEU A 235 4.68 -8.48 -6.18
C LEU A 235 3.99 -8.40 -4.83
N ILE A 236 3.02 -7.50 -4.63
CA ILE A 236 2.22 -7.41 -3.41
C ILE A 236 1.44 -8.70 -3.23
N LEU A 237 0.70 -9.17 -4.24
CA LEU A 237 -0.09 -10.40 -4.16
C LEU A 237 0.79 -11.63 -3.86
N PHE A 238 1.94 -11.74 -4.51
CA PHE A 238 2.88 -12.82 -4.23
C PHE A 238 3.42 -12.76 -2.80
N SER A 239 3.84 -11.57 -2.36
CA SER A 239 4.34 -11.35 -1.00
C SER A 239 3.26 -11.55 0.06
N ASP A 240 1.99 -11.24 -0.26
CA ASP A 240 0.86 -11.42 0.65
C ASP A 240 0.64 -12.88 1.02
N VAL A 241 0.60 -13.77 0.02
CA VAL A 241 0.49 -15.22 0.25
C VAL A 241 1.64 -15.72 1.13
N PHE A 242 2.86 -15.30 0.81
CA PHE A 242 4.04 -15.73 1.57
C PHE A 242 4.03 -15.20 3.01
N LEU A 243 3.73 -13.92 3.20
CA LEU A 243 3.68 -13.29 4.53
C LEU A 243 2.53 -13.84 5.37
N THR A 244 1.37 -14.08 4.77
CA THR A 244 0.23 -14.67 5.48
C THR A 244 0.60 -16.07 6.02
N GLN A 245 1.23 -16.88 5.20
CA GLN A 245 1.65 -18.22 5.62
C GLN A 245 2.77 -18.22 6.68
N LEU A 246 3.64 -17.19 6.63
CA LEU A 246 4.75 -17.06 7.59
C LEU A 246 4.28 -16.55 8.96
N LEU A 247 3.25 -15.71 8.99
CA LEU A 247 2.79 -15.01 10.19
C LEU A 247 1.57 -15.69 10.85
N SER A 248 0.84 -16.56 10.12
CA SER A 248 -0.27 -17.36 10.66
C SER A 248 0.26 -18.56 11.43
#